data_caabf379b74f5b47a5c1047043c93ea7
#
_entry.id   caabf379b74f5b47a5c1047043c93ea7
#
_cell.length_a   1.000
_cell.length_b   1.000
_cell.length_c   1.000
_cell.angle_alpha   90.00
_cell.angle_beta   90.00
_cell.angle_gamma   90.00
#
_symmetry.space_group_name_H-M   'P 1'
#
loop_
_entity.id
_entity.type
_entity.pdbx_description
1 polymer ?
#
loop_
_entity_poly.entity_id
_entity_poly.type
_entity_poly.pdbx_seq_one_letter_code
_entity_poly.pdbx_strand_id
1 'polypeptide(L)'
;MLCPMWETIRTSDEILRFMEKMCYFHDSCIKEMHYISGAYVGEGFAMYPLNDLRVLRMVIQRQCAKNAMIEMEFQGLKCLKLAPADEDYTCEILDSTMIIKDGNIYWCDCGDLSEADLGAYEGTLICAAGFRWRSIENHMGEKEFYHSAV
;
A
#
# COMPACT_ATOMS: atom_id res chain seq x y z
N MET A 1 4.66 -6.92 -24.77
CA MET A 1 3.96 -7.13 -23.48
C MET A 1 3.56 -5.77 -22.93
N LEU A 2 2.25 -5.56 -22.76
CA LEU A 2 1.76 -4.29 -22.22
C LEU A 2 1.99 -4.28 -20.71
N CYS A 3 2.62 -3.20 -20.20
CA CYS A 3 2.71 -2.99 -18.77
C CYS A 3 1.31 -2.81 -18.21
N PRO A 4 0.95 -3.47 -17.10
CA PRO A 4 -0.37 -3.29 -16.50
C PRO A 4 -0.64 -1.81 -16.22
N MET A 5 -1.81 -1.35 -16.63
CA MET A 5 -2.17 0.06 -16.45
C MET A 5 -2.55 0.34 -15.01
N TRP A 6 -2.14 1.49 -14.51
CA TRP A 6 -2.57 1.98 -13.22
C TRP A 6 -4.04 2.37 -13.24
N GLU A 7 -4.74 2.00 -12.19
CA GLU A 7 -6.12 2.43 -11.94
C GLU A 7 -6.12 3.37 -10.73
N THR A 8 -6.54 4.61 -10.95
CA THR A 8 -6.63 5.62 -9.89
C THR A 8 -7.96 5.54 -9.18
N ILE A 9 -7.94 5.58 -7.86
CA ILE A 9 -9.12 5.51 -6.99
C ILE A 9 -9.25 6.85 -6.27
N ARG A 10 -10.39 7.54 -6.45
CA ARG A 10 -10.61 8.88 -5.91
C ARG A 10 -11.88 9.06 -5.09
N THR A 11 -12.87 8.20 -5.29
CA THR A 11 -14.18 8.34 -4.67
C THR A 11 -14.50 7.18 -3.74
N SER A 12 -15.44 7.39 -2.81
CA SER A 12 -15.89 6.33 -1.91
C SER A 12 -16.48 5.15 -2.68
N ASP A 13 -17.19 5.39 -3.77
CA ASP A 13 -17.73 4.31 -4.61
C ASP A 13 -16.63 3.51 -5.29
N GLU A 14 -15.58 4.18 -5.77
CA GLU A 14 -14.42 3.51 -6.36
C GLU A 14 -13.68 2.69 -5.32
N ILE A 15 -13.53 3.20 -4.09
CA ILE A 15 -12.93 2.45 -2.98
C ILE A 15 -13.73 1.18 -2.69
N LEU A 16 -15.05 1.29 -2.60
CA LEU A 16 -15.91 0.13 -2.34
C LEU A 16 -15.73 -0.94 -3.42
N ARG A 17 -15.75 -0.55 -4.69
CA ARG A 17 -15.55 -1.49 -5.80
C ARG A 17 -14.16 -2.12 -5.76
N PHE A 18 -13.13 -1.34 -5.43
CA PHE A 18 -11.77 -1.85 -5.28
C PHE A 18 -11.69 -2.87 -4.14
N MET A 19 -12.23 -2.54 -2.98
CA MET A 19 -12.21 -3.43 -1.81
C MET A 19 -12.98 -4.72 -2.06
N GLU A 20 -14.13 -4.64 -2.72
CA GLU A 20 -14.89 -5.83 -3.14
C GLU A 20 -14.07 -6.69 -4.12
N LYS A 21 -13.43 -6.07 -5.10
CA LYS A 21 -12.58 -6.76 -6.07
C LYS A 21 -11.42 -7.48 -5.38
N MET A 22 -10.88 -6.91 -4.33
CA MET A 22 -9.78 -7.49 -3.55
C MET A 22 -10.26 -8.44 -2.44
N CYS A 23 -11.56 -8.69 -2.33
CA CYS A 23 -12.14 -9.47 -1.24
C CYS A 23 -11.69 -8.96 0.12
N TYR A 24 -11.62 -7.63 0.28
CA TYR A 24 -11.15 -6.94 1.49
C TYR A 24 -9.78 -7.44 1.96
N PHE A 25 -8.94 -7.86 1.00
CA PHE A 25 -7.58 -8.39 1.23
C PHE A 25 -7.53 -9.66 2.08
N HIS A 26 -8.66 -10.37 2.20
CA HIS A 26 -8.70 -11.66 2.89
C HIS A 26 -7.71 -12.64 2.24
N ASP A 27 -6.98 -13.37 3.06
CA ASP A 27 -5.95 -14.33 2.62
C ASP A 27 -4.85 -13.67 1.77
N SER A 28 -4.43 -12.49 2.17
CA SER A 28 -3.35 -11.75 1.53
C SER A 28 -2.22 -11.48 2.52
N CYS A 29 -1.06 -11.14 1.99
CA CYS A 29 0.05 -10.67 2.83
C CYS A 29 0.72 -9.45 2.20
N ILE A 30 1.24 -8.58 3.05
CA ILE A 30 2.11 -7.50 2.61
C ILE A 30 3.46 -8.14 2.28
N LYS A 31 3.83 -8.14 1.02
CA LYS A 31 5.10 -8.71 0.57
C LYS A 31 6.27 -7.77 0.85
N GLU A 32 6.12 -6.51 0.47
CA GLU A 32 7.17 -5.51 0.65
C GLU A 32 6.62 -4.10 0.50
N MET A 33 7.35 -3.13 1.04
CA MET A 33 7.06 -1.71 0.93
C MET A 33 8.30 -0.97 0.47
N HIS A 34 8.10 0.10 -0.32
CA HIS A 34 9.15 0.96 -0.81
C HIS A 34 8.69 2.41 -0.70
N TYR A 35 9.36 3.20 0.14
CA TYR A 35 9.05 4.61 0.31
C TYR A 35 10.12 5.50 -0.31
N ILE A 36 9.69 6.50 -1.07
CA ILE A 36 10.56 7.48 -1.71
C ILE A 36 10.10 8.87 -1.28
N SER A 37 10.97 9.59 -0.56
CA SER A 37 10.64 10.91 -0.04
C SER A 37 10.72 12.01 -1.12
N GLY A 38 11.68 11.91 -2.01
CA GLY A 38 12.08 12.98 -2.94
C GLY A 38 13.31 13.73 -2.47
N ALA A 39 13.68 13.61 -1.20
CA ALA A 39 14.88 14.24 -0.66
C ALA A 39 16.12 13.44 -1.03
N TYR A 40 17.25 14.13 -1.22
CA TYR A 40 18.51 13.46 -1.50
C TYR A 40 19.69 14.38 -1.19
N VAL A 41 20.88 13.79 -1.16
CA VAL A 41 22.14 14.50 -1.09
C VAL A 41 22.83 14.32 -2.44
N GLY A 42 23.21 15.40 -3.08
CA GLY A 42 23.90 15.39 -4.37
C GLY A 42 25.36 14.93 -4.25
N GLU A 43 25.98 14.65 -5.37
CA GLU A 43 27.38 14.18 -5.42
C GLU A 43 28.35 15.17 -4.76
N GLY A 44 28.06 16.45 -4.78
CA GLY A 44 28.85 17.49 -4.10
C GLY A 44 28.50 17.68 -2.63
N PHE A 45 27.74 16.74 -2.05
CA PHE A 45 27.30 16.76 -0.65
C PHE A 45 26.30 17.88 -0.31
N ALA A 46 25.71 18.53 -1.31
CA ALA A 46 24.64 19.48 -1.08
C ALA A 46 23.35 18.74 -0.71
N MET A 47 22.68 19.21 0.33
CA MET A 47 21.41 18.64 0.78
C MET A 47 20.25 19.22 -0.02
N TYR A 48 19.38 18.35 -0.52
CA TYR A 48 18.10 18.69 -1.16
C TYR A 48 16.97 18.13 -0.30
N PRO A 49 16.55 18.85 0.77
CA PRO A 49 15.68 18.30 1.82
C PRO A 49 14.19 18.50 1.55
N LEU A 50 13.75 18.34 0.32
CA LEU A 50 12.34 18.52 -0.05
C LEU A 50 11.66 17.16 -0.21
N ASN A 51 10.59 16.95 0.57
CA ASN A 51 9.74 15.77 0.48
C ASN A 51 8.68 15.96 -0.62
N ASP A 52 9.09 16.20 -1.83
CA ASP A 52 8.18 16.53 -2.92
C ASP A 52 7.50 15.31 -3.56
N LEU A 53 8.03 14.12 -3.36
CA LEU A 53 7.43 12.88 -3.87
C LEU A 53 6.52 12.22 -2.85
N ARG A 54 7.04 11.82 -1.71
CA ARG A 54 6.29 11.14 -0.64
C ARG A 54 5.43 10.00 -1.20
N VAL A 55 6.06 9.10 -1.94
CA VAL A 55 5.39 7.96 -2.59
C VAL A 55 5.68 6.70 -1.80
N LEU A 56 4.63 5.99 -1.40
CA LEU A 56 4.74 4.66 -0.81
C LEU A 56 4.16 3.64 -1.78
N ARG A 57 4.97 2.67 -2.17
CA ARG A 57 4.53 1.52 -2.96
C ARG A 57 4.49 0.29 -2.08
N MET A 58 3.38 -0.42 -2.12
CA MET A 58 3.18 -1.64 -1.34
C MET A 58 2.80 -2.77 -2.28
N VAL A 59 3.53 -3.87 -2.18
CA VAL A 59 3.24 -5.07 -2.96
C VAL A 59 2.50 -6.06 -2.06
N ILE A 60 1.35 -6.49 -2.54
CA ILE A 60 0.49 -7.48 -1.88
C ILE A 60 0.46 -8.74 -2.72
N GLN A 61 0.62 -9.89 -2.07
CA GLN A 61 0.36 -11.20 -2.69
C GLN A 61 -0.90 -11.79 -2.07
N ARG A 62 -1.73 -12.40 -2.90
CA ARG A 62 -3.06 -12.88 -2.55
C ARG A 62 -3.25 -14.33 -2.95
N GLN A 63 -3.96 -15.09 -2.13
CA GLN A 63 -4.33 -16.47 -2.42
C GLN A 63 -5.57 -16.50 -3.35
N CYS A 64 -5.45 -15.86 -4.50
CA CYS A 64 -6.52 -15.75 -5.47
C CYS A 64 -5.91 -15.71 -6.88
N ALA A 65 -6.43 -16.51 -7.79
CA ALA A 65 -5.88 -16.59 -9.15
C ALA A 65 -6.00 -15.26 -9.92
N LYS A 66 -7.06 -14.50 -9.67
CA LYS A 66 -7.26 -13.20 -10.30
C LYS A 66 -6.64 -12.11 -9.43
N ASN A 67 -5.80 -11.29 -10.01
CA ASN A 67 -5.05 -10.26 -9.27
C ASN A 67 -4.29 -10.87 -8.09
N ALA A 68 -3.57 -11.96 -8.35
CA ALA A 68 -2.82 -12.68 -7.32
C ALA A 68 -1.70 -11.83 -6.70
N MET A 69 -1.12 -10.95 -7.47
CA MET A 69 -0.13 -9.98 -6.99
C MET A 69 -0.49 -8.59 -7.49
N ILE A 70 -0.54 -7.63 -6.60
CA ILE A 70 -0.86 -6.24 -6.92
C ILE A 70 0.17 -5.29 -6.33
N GLU A 71 0.32 -4.15 -6.99
CA GLU A 71 1.09 -3.03 -6.49
C GLU A 71 0.13 -1.89 -6.16
N MET A 72 0.19 -1.39 -4.94
CA MET A 72 -0.57 -0.25 -4.46
C MET A 72 0.38 0.92 -4.31
N GLU A 73 0.03 2.07 -4.87
CA GLU A 73 0.83 3.28 -4.77
C GLU A 73 0.03 4.36 -4.06
N PHE A 74 0.54 4.78 -2.90
CA PHE A 74 -0.01 5.87 -2.11
C PHE A 74 0.82 7.12 -2.41
N GLN A 75 0.16 8.16 -2.90
CA GLN A 75 0.78 9.41 -3.35
C GLN A 75 0.55 10.52 -2.34
N GLY A 76 1.55 11.34 -2.12
CA GLY A 76 1.46 12.37 -1.09
C GLY A 76 1.25 11.76 0.29
N LEU A 77 2.10 10.82 0.66
CA LEU A 77 2.01 10.13 1.95
C LEU A 77 2.00 11.12 3.10
N LYS A 78 1.04 10.98 4.01
CA LYS A 78 0.92 11.81 5.21
C LYS A 78 1.33 11.05 6.46
N CYS A 79 1.05 9.76 6.52
CA CYS A 79 1.42 8.92 7.67
C CYS A 79 1.57 7.48 7.23
N LEU A 80 2.62 6.85 7.73
CA LEU A 80 2.80 5.41 7.65
C LEU A 80 3.09 4.91 9.05
N LYS A 81 2.24 4.03 9.54
CA LYS A 81 2.46 3.28 10.77
C LYS A 81 2.57 1.82 10.38
N LEU A 82 3.74 1.24 10.54
CA LEU A 82 4.00 -0.16 10.23
C LEU A 82 4.12 -0.95 11.53
N ALA A 83 3.21 -1.90 11.71
CA ALA A 83 3.21 -2.77 12.88
C ALA A 83 3.24 -4.22 12.40
N PRO A 84 4.43 -4.78 12.12
CA PRO A 84 4.53 -6.16 11.66
C PRO A 84 4.13 -7.13 12.77
N ALA A 85 3.55 -8.26 12.37
CA ALA A 85 3.28 -9.33 13.32
C ALA A 85 4.59 -9.86 13.89
N ASP A 86 4.54 -10.34 15.14
CA ASP A 86 5.68 -11.00 15.78
C ASP A 86 6.08 -12.23 14.96
N GLU A 87 7.36 -12.58 14.98
CA GLU A 87 7.90 -13.73 14.21
C GLU A 87 7.24 -15.06 14.55
N ASP A 88 6.66 -15.18 15.74
CA ASP A 88 5.97 -16.38 16.19
C ASP A 88 4.51 -16.46 15.71
N TYR A 89 4.03 -15.45 14.99
CA TYR A 89 2.66 -15.39 14.48
C TYR A 89 2.64 -15.27 12.97
N THR A 90 1.53 -15.70 12.37
CA THR A 90 1.31 -15.52 10.94
C THR A 90 0.88 -14.08 10.65
N CYS A 91 1.23 -13.58 9.47
CA CYS A 91 0.99 -12.18 9.11
C CYS A 91 -0.08 -12.00 8.02
N GLU A 92 -0.86 -13.05 7.74
CA GLU A 92 -1.93 -12.92 6.75
C GLU A 92 -2.97 -11.89 7.18
N ILE A 93 -3.45 -11.14 6.21
CA ILE A 93 -4.55 -10.20 6.40
C ILE A 93 -5.85 -11.00 6.36
N LEU A 94 -6.67 -10.87 7.40
CA LEU A 94 -7.98 -11.52 7.47
C LEU A 94 -9.06 -10.61 6.91
N ASP A 95 -8.87 -9.30 7.05
CA ASP A 95 -9.78 -8.28 6.54
C ASP A 95 -9.06 -6.93 6.56
N SER A 96 -9.52 -5.98 5.78
CA SER A 96 -8.93 -4.63 5.76
C SER A 96 -10.00 -3.57 5.63
N THR A 97 -9.63 -2.34 5.99
CA THR A 97 -10.50 -1.16 5.87
C THR A 97 -9.82 -0.14 4.97
N MET A 98 -10.57 0.45 4.06
CA MET A 98 -10.13 1.58 3.25
C MET A 98 -11.23 2.62 3.18
N ILE A 99 -10.93 3.84 3.57
CA ILE A 99 -11.91 4.93 3.62
C ILE A 99 -11.29 6.25 3.21
N ILE A 100 -12.15 7.21 2.86
CA ILE A 100 -11.76 8.60 2.64
C ILE A 100 -12.23 9.42 3.84
N LYS A 101 -11.32 10.20 4.42
CA LYS A 101 -11.62 11.12 5.52
C LYS A 101 -10.85 12.43 5.28
N ASP A 102 -11.56 13.54 5.30
CA ASP A 102 -10.97 14.88 5.10
C ASP A 102 -10.13 14.98 3.81
N GLY A 103 -10.59 14.32 2.74
CA GLY A 103 -9.93 14.31 1.45
C GLY A 103 -8.72 13.38 1.35
N ASN A 104 -8.38 12.66 2.41
CA ASN A 104 -7.27 11.71 2.42
C ASN A 104 -7.78 10.27 2.41
N ILE A 105 -6.97 9.40 1.82
CA ILE A 105 -7.26 7.97 1.76
C ILE A 105 -6.53 7.28 2.90
N TYR A 106 -7.26 6.43 3.63
CA TYR A 106 -6.72 5.60 4.70
C TYR A 106 -6.87 4.14 4.32
N TRP A 107 -5.82 3.38 4.52
CA TRP A 107 -5.85 1.92 4.41
C TRP A 107 -5.25 1.31 5.68
N CYS A 108 -5.87 0.26 6.19
CA CYS A 108 -5.33 -0.46 7.35
C CYS A 108 -5.62 -1.96 7.26
N ASP A 109 -4.82 -2.73 7.96
CA ASP A 109 -4.83 -4.20 7.92
C ASP A 109 -5.83 -4.84 8.88
N CYS A 110 -6.87 -4.12 9.23
CA CYS A 110 -7.97 -4.61 10.07
C CYS A 110 -9.30 -4.19 9.46
N GLY A 111 -10.30 -5.06 9.50
CA GLY A 111 -11.63 -4.77 8.96
C GLY A 111 -12.53 -4.01 9.93
N ASP A 112 -13.60 -3.47 9.38
CA ASP A 112 -14.69 -2.84 10.12
C ASP A 112 -14.29 -1.66 11.01
N LEU A 113 -13.23 -0.95 10.67
CA LEU A 113 -12.85 0.27 11.37
C LEU A 113 -13.66 1.46 10.86
N SER A 114 -14.20 2.25 11.77
CA SER A 114 -14.84 3.52 11.46
C SER A 114 -13.81 4.65 11.40
N GLU A 115 -14.22 5.82 10.88
CA GLU A 115 -13.37 7.01 10.91
C GLU A 115 -12.87 7.34 12.32
N ALA A 116 -13.73 7.13 13.32
CA ALA A 116 -13.38 7.40 14.72
C ALA A 116 -12.32 6.45 15.28
N ASP A 117 -12.21 5.25 14.71
CA ASP A 117 -11.28 4.22 15.18
C ASP A 117 -9.85 4.42 14.67
N LEU A 118 -9.69 5.15 13.58
CA LEU A 118 -8.39 5.26 12.88
C LEU A 118 -7.27 5.83 13.76
N GLY A 119 -7.57 6.82 14.57
CA GLY A 119 -6.57 7.48 15.42
C GLY A 119 -6.02 6.59 16.52
N ALA A 120 -6.82 5.63 16.99
CA ALA A 120 -6.46 4.71 18.07
C ALA A 120 -5.97 3.35 17.58
N TYR A 121 -6.00 3.11 16.25
CA TYR A 121 -5.61 1.83 15.69
C TYR A 121 -4.09 1.61 15.83
N GLU A 122 -3.70 0.47 16.39
CA GLU A 122 -2.30 0.16 16.68
C GLU A 122 -1.62 -0.74 15.64
N GLY A 123 -2.34 -1.21 14.64
CA GLY A 123 -1.80 -2.01 13.54
C GLY A 123 -1.18 -1.16 12.43
N THR A 124 -1.01 -1.75 11.25
CA THR A 124 -0.48 -1.06 10.09
C THR A 124 -1.54 -0.15 9.49
N LEU A 125 -1.21 1.13 9.36
CA LEU A 125 -2.11 2.15 8.83
C LEU A 125 -1.36 3.08 7.89
N ILE A 126 -1.97 3.38 6.75
CA ILE A 126 -1.42 4.28 5.73
C ILE A 126 -2.44 5.40 5.50
N CYS A 127 -1.97 6.65 5.49
CA CYS A 127 -2.76 7.82 5.13
C CYS A 127 -2.04 8.58 4.02
N ALA A 128 -2.73 8.88 2.93
CA ALA A 128 -2.15 9.55 1.78
C ALA A 128 -3.16 10.44 1.07
N ALA A 129 -2.67 11.39 0.28
CA ALA A 129 -3.52 12.30 -0.48
C ALA A 129 -4.14 11.62 -1.70
N GLY A 130 -3.47 10.61 -2.28
CA GLY A 130 -3.94 9.90 -3.46
C GLY A 130 -3.57 8.44 -3.45
N PHE A 131 -4.21 7.68 -4.35
CA PHE A 131 -4.02 6.24 -4.42
C PHE A 131 -4.27 5.72 -5.83
N ARG A 132 -3.42 4.79 -6.26
CA ARG A 132 -3.65 4.00 -7.48
C ARG A 132 -3.09 2.60 -7.28
N TRP A 133 -3.54 1.67 -8.09
CA TRP A 133 -3.08 0.28 -8.02
C TRP A 133 -2.98 -0.32 -9.41
N ARG A 134 -2.25 -1.41 -9.52
CA ARG A 134 -2.20 -2.23 -10.74
C ARG A 134 -1.96 -3.68 -10.38
N SER A 135 -2.39 -4.58 -11.26
CA SER A 135 -2.02 -5.99 -11.18
C SER A 135 -0.58 -6.18 -11.68
N ILE A 136 0.15 -7.08 -11.05
CA ILE A 136 1.52 -7.44 -11.45
C ILE A 136 1.51 -8.92 -11.83
N GLU A 137 2.12 -9.26 -12.96
CA GLU A 137 2.21 -10.64 -13.41
C GLU A 137 3.65 -11.15 -13.30
N ASN A 138 3.79 -12.48 -13.15
CA ASN A 138 5.08 -13.19 -13.18
C ASN A 138 6.05 -12.83 -12.06
N HIS A 139 5.55 -12.37 -10.91
CA HIS A 139 6.37 -12.02 -9.74
C HIS A 139 5.93 -12.72 -8.46
N MET A 140 5.10 -13.78 -8.58
CA MET A 140 4.67 -14.55 -7.41
C MET A 140 5.84 -15.33 -6.80
N GLY A 141 5.72 -15.62 -5.50
CA GLY A 141 6.72 -16.37 -4.75
C GLY A 141 7.58 -15.49 -3.87
N GLU A 142 8.67 -16.03 -3.39
CA GLU A 142 9.53 -15.36 -2.38
C GLU A 142 10.47 -14.29 -2.94
N LYS A 143 10.65 -14.24 -4.25
CA LYS A 143 11.57 -13.29 -4.88
C LYS A 143 11.14 -11.84 -4.64
N GLU A 144 12.07 -10.98 -4.24
CA GLU A 144 11.82 -9.57 -4.01
C GLU A 144 11.47 -8.84 -5.31
N PHE A 145 10.42 -8.01 -5.26
CA PHE A 145 9.96 -7.26 -6.43
C PHE A 145 10.84 -6.03 -6.70
N TYR A 146 11.24 -5.33 -5.63
CA TYR A 146 12.10 -4.14 -5.73
C TYR A 146 13.58 -4.46 -5.54
N HIS A 147 13.96 -5.71 -5.71
CA HIS A 147 15.37 -6.09 -5.64
C HIS A 147 16.14 -5.33 -6.70
N SER A 148 17.16 -4.57 -6.27
CA SER A 148 17.99 -3.85 -7.20
C SER A 148 18.72 -4.84 -8.10
N ALA A 149 18.46 -4.76 -9.40
CA ALA A 149 19.24 -5.51 -10.37
C ALA A 149 20.67 -4.97 -10.34
N VAL A 150 21.58 -5.81 -9.94
CA VAL A 150 23.00 -5.49 -9.93
C VAL A 150 23.57 -5.78 -11.31
#